data_480343c3b1c74f640936f2dbd570dd8e
#
_entry.id   480343c3b1c74f640936f2dbd570dd8e
#
_cell.length_a   1.000
_cell.length_b   1.000
_cell.length_c   1.000
_cell.angle_alpha   90.00
_cell.angle_beta   90.00
_cell.angle_gamma   90.00
#
_symmetry.space_group_name_H-M   'P 1'
#
loop_
_entity.id
_entity.type
_entity.pdbx_description
1 polymer ?
#
loop_
_entity_poly.entity_id
_entity_poly.type
_entity_poly.pdbx_seq_one_letter_code
_entity_poly.pdbx_strand_id
1 'polypeptide(L)'
;MNTPNKLTIIRIIMVPLFMISLMVTKFVDSEVTKTVLYLVSAVLFGGAAITDFIDGKMARKYNLVTNFGKFMDPLADKFMVIGALIAAAYVYDNLRFWLLITIAVTVFRELAVSGVRLVAVNADNVVIAAAMPGKIKTFSQCIFMELVILEPMLLGGIEFFAKYTPLTYICMAVMVFFTIYSGMQYLKAYSKYITM
;
A
#
# COMPACT_ATOMS: atom_id res chain seq x y z
N MET A 1 0.77 23.39 -12.78
CA MET A 1 0.89 22.05 -12.15
C MET A 1 0.99 21.01 -13.25
N ASN A 2 2.04 20.19 -13.23
CA ASN A 2 2.26 19.15 -14.23
C ASN A 2 1.30 17.98 -14.05
N THR A 3 1.04 17.22 -15.13
CA THR A 3 0.12 16.06 -15.11
C THR A 3 0.47 15.04 -14.00
N PRO A 4 1.75 14.62 -13.81
CA PRO A 4 2.11 13.73 -12.70
C PRO A 4 1.68 14.27 -11.33
N ASN A 5 1.96 15.54 -11.03
CA ASN A 5 1.59 16.14 -9.74
C ASN A 5 0.06 16.16 -9.51
N LYS A 6 -0.74 16.32 -10.57
CA LYS A 6 -2.21 16.23 -10.48
C LYS A 6 -2.65 14.82 -10.09
N LEU A 7 -2.03 13.79 -10.68
CA LEU A 7 -2.33 12.39 -10.37
C LEU A 7 -1.98 12.05 -8.92
N THR A 8 -0.84 12.55 -8.40
CA THR A 8 -0.48 12.39 -6.98
C THR A 8 -1.53 13.01 -6.04
N ILE A 9 -2.03 14.22 -6.36
CA ILE A 9 -3.10 14.86 -5.55
C ILE A 9 -4.39 14.08 -5.63
N ILE A 10 -4.79 13.62 -6.83
CA ILE A 10 -5.98 12.79 -7.00
C ILE A 10 -5.88 11.54 -6.13
N ARG A 11 -4.71 10.86 -6.11
CA ARG A 11 -4.45 9.71 -5.24
C ARG A 11 -4.64 10.05 -3.77
N ILE A 12 -4.09 11.17 -3.29
CA ILE A 12 -4.21 11.61 -1.88
C ILE A 12 -5.68 11.82 -1.50
N ILE A 13 -6.53 12.27 -2.44
CA ILE A 13 -7.96 12.43 -2.22
C ILE A 13 -8.69 11.08 -2.29
N MET A 14 -8.30 10.20 -3.23
CA MET A 14 -8.92 8.88 -3.39
C MET A 14 -8.75 7.99 -2.15
N VAL A 15 -7.61 8.10 -1.44
CA VAL A 15 -7.33 7.26 -0.27
C VAL A 15 -8.33 7.47 0.86
N PRO A 16 -8.62 8.68 1.36
CA PRO A 16 -9.67 8.90 2.36
C PRO A 16 -11.06 8.46 1.87
N LEU A 17 -11.39 8.70 0.61
CA LEU A 17 -12.67 8.27 0.04
C LEU A 17 -12.80 6.75 0.04
N PHE A 18 -11.74 6.04 -0.36
CA PHE A 18 -11.65 4.59 -0.25
C PHE A 18 -11.83 4.13 1.21
N MET A 19 -11.07 4.72 2.15
CA MET A 19 -11.16 4.35 3.57
C MET A 19 -12.57 4.52 4.10
N ILE A 20 -13.21 5.66 3.84
CA ILE A 20 -14.58 5.93 4.28
C ILE A 20 -15.55 4.92 3.64
N SER A 21 -15.47 4.70 2.32
CA SER A 21 -16.32 3.74 1.62
C SER A 21 -16.21 2.33 2.22
N LEU A 22 -14.98 1.88 2.51
CA LEU A 22 -14.77 0.57 3.11
C LEU A 22 -15.27 0.52 4.56
N MET A 23 -14.97 1.52 5.39
CA MET A 23 -15.36 1.55 6.80
C MET A 23 -16.88 1.64 7.00
N VAL A 24 -17.58 2.34 6.11
CA VAL A 24 -19.05 2.47 6.15
C VAL A 24 -19.74 1.11 5.96
N THR A 25 -19.12 0.14 5.29
CA THR A 25 -19.71 -1.21 5.13
C THR A 25 -20.06 -1.86 6.46
N LYS A 26 -19.38 -1.50 7.55
CA LYS A 26 -19.62 -2.04 8.89
C LYS A 26 -20.93 -1.54 9.52
N PHE A 27 -21.46 -0.43 9.06
CA PHE A 27 -22.68 0.21 9.60
C PHE A 27 -23.92 0.00 8.72
N VAL A 28 -23.75 -0.70 7.61
CA VAL A 28 -24.83 -0.96 6.65
C VAL A 28 -25.31 -2.40 6.82
N ASP A 29 -26.65 -2.58 6.95
CA ASP A 29 -27.25 -3.92 7.06
C ASP A 29 -27.60 -4.54 5.70
N SER A 30 -27.90 -3.70 4.70
CA SER A 30 -28.27 -4.14 3.35
C SER A 30 -27.11 -4.80 2.62
N GLU A 31 -27.21 -6.05 2.27
CA GLU A 31 -26.17 -6.80 1.53
C GLU A 31 -25.90 -6.21 0.14
N VAL A 32 -26.91 -5.68 -0.54
CA VAL A 32 -26.75 -4.99 -1.83
C VAL A 32 -25.90 -3.74 -1.65
N THR A 33 -26.19 -2.93 -0.61
CA THR A 33 -25.43 -1.71 -0.34
C THR A 33 -23.99 -2.02 0.07
N LYS A 34 -23.76 -3.07 0.88
CA LYS A 34 -22.40 -3.54 1.22
C LYS A 34 -21.61 -3.91 -0.04
N THR A 35 -22.22 -4.70 -0.93
CA THR A 35 -21.57 -5.10 -2.19
C THR A 35 -21.18 -3.91 -3.05
N VAL A 36 -22.06 -2.91 -3.16
CA VAL A 36 -21.76 -1.68 -3.89
C VAL A 36 -20.61 -0.91 -3.23
N LEU A 37 -20.59 -0.80 -1.90
CA LEU A 37 -19.51 -0.12 -1.18
C LEU A 37 -18.17 -0.86 -1.32
N TYR A 38 -18.16 -2.19 -1.29
CA TYR A 38 -16.94 -2.97 -1.58
C TYR A 38 -16.46 -2.73 -3.00
N LEU A 39 -17.36 -2.72 -3.99
CA LEU A 39 -16.99 -2.44 -5.37
C LEU A 39 -16.42 -1.03 -5.54
N VAL A 40 -17.06 -0.02 -4.94
CA VAL A 40 -16.55 1.37 -4.93
C VAL A 40 -15.17 1.43 -4.27
N SER A 41 -14.97 0.73 -3.15
CA SER A 41 -13.70 0.67 -2.45
C SER A 41 -12.62 0.03 -3.32
N ALA A 42 -12.89 -1.10 -3.99
CA ALA A 42 -11.97 -1.75 -4.90
C ALA A 42 -11.59 -0.83 -6.08
N VAL A 43 -12.57 -0.18 -6.70
CA VAL A 43 -12.32 0.75 -7.83
C VAL A 43 -11.49 1.96 -7.38
N LEU A 44 -11.75 2.53 -6.20
CA LEU A 44 -10.99 3.66 -5.67
C LEU A 44 -9.55 3.25 -5.33
N PHE A 45 -9.34 2.11 -4.67
CA PHE A 45 -8.00 1.63 -4.33
C PHE A 45 -7.22 1.22 -5.58
N GLY A 46 -7.80 0.43 -6.47
CA GLY A 46 -7.20 0.02 -7.73
C GLY A 46 -6.88 1.21 -8.63
N GLY A 47 -7.79 2.19 -8.72
CA GLY A 47 -7.56 3.45 -9.41
C GLY A 47 -6.39 4.24 -8.83
N ALA A 48 -6.29 4.34 -7.50
CA ALA A 48 -5.15 4.97 -6.83
C ALA A 48 -3.83 4.24 -7.13
N ALA A 49 -3.82 2.91 -7.11
CA ALA A 49 -2.64 2.11 -7.45
C ALA A 49 -2.22 2.25 -8.92
N ILE A 50 -3.19 2.30 -9.84
CA ILE A 50 -2.93 2.50 -11.27
C ILE A 50 -2.38 3.91 -11.52
N THR A 51 -2.94 4.96 -10.88
CA THR A 51 -2.43 6.33 -11.04
C THR A 51 -0.99 6.45 -10.57
N ASP A 52 -0.58 5.76 -9.49
CA ASP A 52 0.81 5.69 -9.03
C ASP A 52 1.76 5.12 -10.08
N PHE A 53 1.34 4.01 -10.71
CA PHE A 53 2.15 3.39 -11.76
C PHE A 53 2.29 4.29 -12.99
N ILE A 54 1.23 5.01 -13.37
CA ILE A 54 1.20 5.87 -14.55
C ILE A 54 2.03 7.14 -14.30
N ASP A 55 1.85 7.85 -13.17
CA ASP A 55 2.53 9.11 -12.89
C ASP A 55 4.04 8.92 -12.79
N GLY A 56 4.51 7.88 -12.09
CA GLY A 56 5.92 7.55 -12.01
C GLY A 56 6.55 7.20 -13.38
N LYS A 57 5.78 6.55 -14.28
CA LYS A 57 6.23 6.25 -15.63
C LYS A 57 6.27 7.50 -16.52
N MET A 58 5.25 8.35 -16.42
CA MET A 58 5.16 9.62 -17.16
C MET A 58 6.24 10.62 -16.71
N ALA A 59 6.43 10.81 -15.41
CA ALA A 59 7.42 11.72 -14.88
C ALA A 59 8.83 11.39 -15.39
N ARG A 60 9.20 10.11 -15.44
CA ARG A 60 10.48 9.63 -15.97
C ARG A 60 10.58 9.79 -17.49
N LYS A 61 9.53 9.42 -18.23
CA LYS A 61 9.54 9.45 -19.71
C LYS A 61 9.64 10.86 -20.28
N TYR A 62 8.99 11.84 -19.63
CA TYR A 62 8.90 13.22 -20.12
C TYR A 62 9.78 14.21 -19.34
N ASN A 63 10.66 13.73 -18.45
CA ASN A 63 11.50 14.56 -17.59
C ASN A 63 10.72 15.63 -16.79
N LEU A 64 9.50 15.30 -16.36
CA LEU A 64 8.59 16.19 -15.63
C LEU A 64 8.74 16.07 -14.11
N VAL A 65 9.91 15.66 -13.63
CA VAL A 65 10.18 15.48 -12.20
C VAL A 65 10.25 16.83 -11.52
N THR A 66 9.38 17.07 -10.53
CA THR A 66 9.34 18.32 -9.75
C THR A 66 9.74 18.07 -8.29
N ASN A 67 10.17 19.12 -7.57
CA ASN A 67 10.44 19.01 -6.14
C ASN A 67 9.17 18.65 -5.34
N PHE A 68 8.01 19.14 -5.78
CA PHE A 68 6.72 18.77 -5.19
C PHE A 68 6.46 17.27 -5.35
N GLY A 69 6.58 16.69 -6.56
CA GLY A 69 6.41 15.26 -6.78
C GLY A 69 7.39 14.42 -5.97
N LYS A 70 8.69 14.79 -5.95
CA LYS A 70 9.71 14.09 -5.14
C LYS A 70 9.33 13.99 -3.65
N PHE A 71 8.62 14.98 -3.11
CA PHE A 71 8.17 15.01 -1.73
C PHE A 71 6.84 14.26 -1.56
N MET A 72 5.86 14.55 -2.42
CA MET A 72 4.49 14.07 -2.25
C MET A 72 4.29 12.61 -2.66
N ASP A 73 5.01 12.11 -3.70
CA ASP A 73 4.84 10.73 -4.17
C ASP A 73 5.17 9.70 -3.07
N PRO A 74 6.33 9.77 -2.36
CA PRO A 74 6.62 8.84 -1.27
C PRO A 74 5.64 8.95 -0.09
N LEU A 75 5.04 10.12 0.11
CA LEU A 75 4.05 10.33 1.16
C LEU A 75 2.70 9.69 0.77
N ALA A 76 2.25 9.94 -0.47
CA ALA A 76 1.01 9.38 -1.01
C ALA A 76 1.03 7.85 -1.04
N ASP A 77 2.16 7.24 -1.45
CA ASP A 77 2.33 5.78 -1.46
C ASP A 77 2.18 5.17 -0.08
N LYS A 78 2.85 5.74 0.92
CA LYS A 78 2.76 5.26 2.30
C LYS A 78 1.36 5.46 2.85
N PHE A 79 0.75 6.61 2.59
CA PHE A 79 -0.60 6.92 3.02
C PHE A 79 -1.62 5.94 2.41
N MET A 80 -1.48 5.61 1.14
CA MET A 80 -2.33 4.64 0.45
C MET A 80 -2.28 3.25 1.12
N VAL A 81 -1.08 2.69 1.30
CA VAL A 81 -0.91 1.34 1.86
C VAL A 81 -1.30 1.29 3.33
N ILE A 82 -0.80 2.23 4.15
CA ILE A 82 -1.07 2.23 5.59
C ILE A 82 -2.55 2.54 5.86
N GLY A 83 -3.13 3.51 5.14
CA GLY A 83 -4.54 3.84 5.25
C GLY A 83 -5.45 2.66 4.88
N ALA A 84 -5.10 1.94 3.82
CA ALA A 84 -5.83 0.75 3.40
C ALA A 84 -5.78 -0.38 4.43
N LEU A 85 -4.60 -0.66 5.01
CA LEU A 85 -4.43 -1.64 6.08
C LEU A 85 -5.23 -1.27 7.33
N ILE A 86 -5.26 0.01 7.71
CA ILE A 86 -6.04 0.52 8.85
C ILE A 86 -7.53 0.33 8.60
N ALA A 87 -8.03 0.72 7.41
CA ALA A 87 -9.43 0.55 7.05
C ALA A 87 -9.85 -0.92 7.07
N ALA A 88 -9.02 -1.82 6.52
CA ALA A 88 -9.24 -3.26 6.57
C ALA A 88 -9.25 -3.80 8.00
N ALA A 89 -8.32 -3.39 8.87
CA ALA A 89 -8.28 -3.81 10.27
C ALA A 89 -9.50 -3.35 11.07
N TYR A 90 -10.10 -2.22 10.68
CA TYR A 90 -11.33 -1.74 11.27
C TYR A 90 -12.55 -2.58 10.87
N VAL A 91 -12.62 -2.98 9.60
CA VAL A 91 -13.79 -3.67 9.03
C VAL A 91 -13.78 -5.18 9.33
N TYR A 92 -12.65 -5.84 9.16
CA TYR A 92 -12.55 -7.30 9.26
C TYR A 92 -12.09 -7.74 10.63
N ASP A 93 -13.04 -8.03 11.53
CA ASP A 93 -12.77 -8.43 12.92
C ASP A 93 -11.97 -9.74 13.02
N ASN A 94 -12.23 -10.70 12.14
CA ASN A 94 -11.52 -11.99 12.06
C ASN A 94 -10.05 -11.84 11.65
N LEU A 95 -9.71 -10.82 10.85
CA LEU A 95 -8.35 -10.55 10.39
C LEU A 95 -7.62 -9.51 11.24
N ARG A 96 -8.32 -8.80 12.14
CA ARG A 96 -7.82 -7.62 12.86
C ARG A 96 -6.46 -7.84 13.51
N PHE A 97 -6.30 -8.93 14.26
CA PHE A 97 -5.04 -9.22 14.95
C PHE A 97 -3.85 -9.29 13.96
N TRP A 98 -4.01 -10.04 12.88
CA TRP A 98 -2.96 -10.20 11.87
C TRP A 98 -2.72 -8.93 11.07
N LEU A 99 -3.77 -8.16 10.78
CA LEU A 99 -3.66 -6.86 10.11
C LEU A 99 -2.92 -5.85 10.99
N LEU A 100 -3.14 -5.80 12.29
CA LEU A 100 -2.39 -4.93 13.21
C LEU A 100 -0.90 -5.27 13.23
N ILE A 101 -0.53 -6.56 13.26
CA ILE A 101 0.87 -7.00 13.13
C ILE A 101 1.44 -6.56 11.77
N THR A 102 0.68 -6.76 10.71
CA THR A 102 1.07 -6.38 9.35
C THR A 102 1.30 -4.86 9.21
N ILE A 103 0.43 -4.05 9.84
CA ILE A 103 0.60 -2.60 9.92
C ILE A 103 1.91 -2.26 10.63
N ALA A 104 2.15 -2.83 11.82
CA ALA A 104 3.35 -2.56 12.60
C ALA A 104 4.63 -2.90 11.80
N VAL A 105 4.69 -4.07 11.17
CA VAL A 105 5.82 -4.49 10.33
C VAL A 105 6.00 -3.55 9.13
N THR A 106 4.91 -3.19 8.46
CA THR A 106 4.95 -2.31 7.30
C THR A 106 5.43 -0.91 7.67
N VAL A 107 4.86 -0.30 8.72
CA VAL A 107 5.25 1.03 9.20
C VAL A 107 6.71 1.06 9.64
N PHE A 108 7.13 0.09 10.46
CA PHE A 108 8.52 -0.02 10.90
C PHE A 108 9.49 -0.09 9.70
N ARG A 109 9.19 -0.94 8.73
CA ARG A 109 10.01 -1.08 7.52
C ARG A 109 10.03 0.21 6.70
N GLU A 110 8.90 0.88 6.50
CA GLU A 110 8.84 2.14 5.74
C GLU A 110 9.65 3.25 6.41
N LEU A 111 9.59 3.36 7.73
CA LEU A 111 10.37 4.32 8.50
C LEU A 111 11.86 3.98 8.48
N ALA A 112 12.23 2.71 8.75
CA ALA A 112 13.61 2.26 8.76
C ALA A 112 14.30 2.50 7.41
N VAL A 113 13.69 2.07 6.30
CA VAL A 113 14.26 2.26 4.95
C VAL A 113 14.35 3.74 4.58
N SER A 114 13.35 4.55 4.96
CA SER A 114 13.37 5.99 4.68
C SER A 114 14.44 6.71 5.49
N GLY A 115 14.60 6.36 6.77
CA GLY A 115 15.64 6.91 7.64
C GLY A 115 17.04 6.58 7.13
N VAL A 116 17.31 5.31 6.83
CA VAL A 116 18.61 4.89 6.29
C VAL A 116 18.93 5.55 4.95
N ARG A 117 17.94 5.69 4.07
CA ARG A 117 18.12 6.42 2.81
C ARG A 117 18.50 7.89 3.03
N LEU A 118 17.87 8.55 4.00
CA LEU A 118 18.18 9.93 4.35
C LEU A 118 19.62 10.09 4.85
N VAL A 119 20.08 9.18 5.70
CA VAL A 119 21.47 9.16 6.20
C VAL A 119 22.46 8.96 5.05
N ALA A 120 22.21 8.00 4.16
CA ALA A 120 23.09 7.71 3.03
C ALA A 120 23.20 8.88 2.02
N VAL A 121 22.08 9.57 1.74
CA VAL A 121 22.08 10.76 0.87
C VAL A 121 22.88 11.89 1.48
N ASN A 122 22.77 12.10 2.79
CA ASN A 122 23.50 13.17 3.48
C ASN A 122 25.01 12.88 3.61
N ALA A 123 25.41 11.60 3.69
CA ALA A 123 26.82 11.23 3.83
C ALA A 123 27.61 11.33 2.51
N ASP A 124 27.12 10.72 1.43
CA ASP A 124 27.89 10.54 0.19
C ASP A 124 27.17 11.09 -1.07
N ASN A 125 26.03 11.77 -0.95
CA ASN A 125 25.15 12.14 -2.08
C ASN A 125 24.72 10.95 -2.96
N VAL A 126 24.77 9.72 -2.43
CA VAL A 126 24.47 8.51 -3.19
C VAL A 126 22.98 8.24 -3.17
N VAL A 127 22.34 8.37 -4.34
CA VAL A 127 20.96 7.93 -4.55
C VAL A 127 20.97 6.49 -5.08
N ILE A 128 20.73 5.52 -4.22
CA ILE A 128 20.61 4.12 -4.65
C ILE A 128 19.22 3.85 -5.22
N ALA A 129 19.18 3.36 -6.45
CA ALA A 129 17.93 3.00 -7.12
C ALA A 129 17.18 1.89 -6.36
N ALA A 130 15.84 1.92 -6.45
CA ALA A 130 15.00 0.88 -5.86
C ALA A 130 15.35 -0.48 -6.45
N ALA A 131 15.77 -1.43 -5.60
CA ALA A 131 16.06 -2.80 -6.01
C ALA A 131 14.76 -3.55 -6.37
N MET A 132 14.86 -4.60 -7.19
CA MET A 132 13.72 -5.44 -7.62
C MET A 132 12.81 -5.90 -6.45
N PRO A 133 13.33 -6.30 -5.27
CA PRO A 133 12.48 -6.69 -4.13
C PRO A 133 11.55 -5.59 -3.63
N GLY A 134 11.94 -4.31 -3.77
CA GLY A 134 11.07 -3.19 -3.44
C GLY A 134 9.86 -3.07 -4.36
N LYS A 135 10.01 -3.39 -5.65
CA LYS A 135 8.90 -3.42 -6.62
C LYS A 135 7.93 -4.57 -6.34
N ILE A 136 8.48 -5.77 -6.06
CA ILE A 136 7.67 -6.95 -5.73
C ILE A 136 6.87 -6.69 -4.45
N LYS A 137 7.49 -6.08 -3.44
CA LYS A 137 6.81 -5.67 -2.20
C LYS A 137 5.60 -4.78 -2.48
N THR A 138 5.77 -3.70 -3.25
CA THR A 138 4.66 -2.77 -3.56
C THR A 138 3.55 -3.49 -4.33
N PHE A 139 3.90 -4.30 -5.32
CA PHE A 139 2.94 -5.08 -6.10
C PHE A 139 2.16 -6.09 -5.24
N SER A 140 2.85 -6.83 -4.35
CA SER A 140 2.20 -7.76 -3.42
C SER A 140 1.26 -7.06 -2.44
N GLN A 141 1.59 -5.83 -2.02
CA GLN A 141 0.72 -5.01 -1.17
C GLN A 141 -0.56 -4.61 -1.90
N CYS A 142 -0.46 -4.19 -3.17
CA CYS A 142 -1.65 -3.85 -3.96
C CYS A 142 -2.56 -5.07 -4.17
N ILE A 143 -1.99 -6.23 -4.54
CA ILE A 143 -2.78 -7.48 -4.71
C ILE A 143 -3.45 -7.88 -3.40
N PHE A 144 -2.71 -7.83 -2.29
CA PHE A 144 -3.27 -8.19 -0.99
C PHE A 144 -4.47 -7.30 -0.64
N MET A 145 -4.37 -5.99 -0.82
CA MET A 145 -5.46 -5.06 -0.50
C MET A 145 -6.70 -5.28 -1.39
N GLU A 146 -6.51 -5.52 -2.69
CA GLU A 146 -7.62 -5.88 -3.57
C GLU A 146 -8.30 -7.18 -3.12
N LEU A 147 -7.52 -8.20 -2.75
CA LEU A 147 -8.07 -9.47 -2.31
C LEU A 147 -8.82 -9.37 -0.97
N VAL A 148 -8.33 -8.56 -0.02
CA VAL A 148 -9.06 -8.30 1.25
C VAL A 148 -10.47 -7.79 0.99
N ILE A 149 -10.64 -6.98 -0.07
CA ILE A 149 -11.96 -6.41 -0.42
C ILE A 149 -12.77 -7.39 -1.27
N LEU A 150 -12.14 -8.01 -2.26
CA LEU A 150 -12.84 -8.79 -3.28
C LEU A 150 -13.18 -10.23 -2.83
N GLU A 151 -12.35 -10.85 -2.00
CA GLU A 151 -12.59 -12.24 -1.56
C GLU A 151 -13.94 -12.39 -0.82
N PRO A 152 -14.27 -11.55 0.19
CA PRO A 152 -15.57 -11.61 0.85
C PRO A 152 -16.73 -11.30 -0.10
N MET A 153 -16.52 -10.37 -1.05
CA MET A 153 -17.54 -9.95 -2.00
C MET A 153 -17.85 -11.04 -3.03
N LEU A 154 -16.81 -11.67 -3.60
CA LEU A 154 -16.95 -12.62 -4.70
C LEU A 154 -17.19 -14.05 -4.23
N LEU A 155 -16.57 -14.45 -3.11
CA LEU A 155 -16.55 -15.81 -2.61
C LEU A 155 -17.30 -15.97 -1.29
N GLY A 156 -17.86 -14.91 -0.74
CA GLY A 156 -18.63 -14.91 0.51
C GLY A 156 -19.88 -15.80 0.50
N GLY A 157 -20.39 -16.15 -0.70
CA GLY A 157 -21.46 -17.15 -0.85
C GLY A 157 -21.02 -18.60 -0.61
N ILE A 158 -19.73 -18.88 -0.54
CA ILE A 158 -19.17 -20.20 -0.26
C ILE A 158 -18.73 -20.22 1.21
N GLU A 159 -19.37 -21.05 2.04
CA GLU A 159 -19.18 -21.10 3.50
C GLU A 159 -17.70 -21.18 3.93
N PHE A 160 -16.89 -21.98 3.22
CA PHE A 160 -15.46 -22.09 3.48
C PHE A 160 -14.73 -20.76 3.31
N PHE A 161 -14.96 -20.03 2.22
CA PHE A 161 -14.32 -18.72 1.95
C PHE A 161 -14.85 -17.62 2.86
N ALA A 162 -16.16 -17.63 3.14
CA ALA A 162 -16.79 -16.70 4.08
C ALA A 162 -16.18 -16.79 5.49
N LYS A 163 -15.89 -18.03 5.93
CA LYS A 163 -15.36 -18.29 7.29
C LYS A 163 -13.86 -18.11 7.41
N TYR A 164 -13.08 -18.57 6.43
CA TYR A 164 -11.62 -18.70 6.56
C TYR A 164 -10.83 -17.69 5.74
N THR A 165 -11.43 -17.03 4.75
CA THR A 165 -10.75 -16.07 3.83
C THR A 165 -9.33 -16.51 3.44
N PRO A 166 -9.14 -17.72 2.88
CA PRO A 166 -7.82 -18.33 2.72
C PRO A 166 -6.91 -17.58 1.76
N LEU A 167 -7.44 -16.97 0.69
CA LEU A 167 -6.66 -16.21 -0.27
C LEU A 167 -6.08 -14.96 0.38
N THR A 168 -6.86 -14.27 1.20
CA THR A 168 -6.42 -13.11 1.99
C THR A 168 -5.26 -13.48 2.91
N TYR A 169 -5.33 -14.61 3.65
CA TYR A 169 -4.23 -15.06 4.51
C TYR A 169 -2.97 -15.40 3.74
N ILE A 170 -3.09 -16.11 2.62
CA ILE A 170 -1.94 -16.47 1.77
C ILE A 170 -1.26 -15.19 1.23
N CYS A 171 -2.04 -14.26 0.68
CA CYS A 171 -1.50 -13.01 0.14
C CYS A 171 -0.93 -12.10 1.23
N MET A 172 -1.50 -12.09 2.43
CA MET A 172 -0.95 -11.39 3.59
C MET A 172 0.45 -11.94 3.96
N ALA A 173 0.58 -13.26 4.03
CA ALA A 173 1.87 -13.91 4.32
C ALA A 173 2.93 -13.57 3.25
N VAL A 174 2.56 -13.63 1.97
CA VAL A 174 3.44 -13.25 0.86
C VAL A 174 3.84 -11.76 0.94
N MET A 175 2.89 -10.87 1.20
CA MET A 175 3.13 -9.45 1.35
C MET A 175 4.08 -9.14 2.52
N VAL A 176 3.86 -9.75 3.69
CA VAL A 176 4.71 -9.59 4.88
C VAL A 176 6.11 -10.13 4.61
N PHE A 177 6.22 -11.30 3.99
CA PHE A 177 7.51 -11.88 3.60
C PHE A 177 8.31 -10.91 2.71
N PHE A 178 7.73 -10.40 1.62
CA PHE A 178 8.43 -9.47 0.74
C PHE A 178 8.70 -8.11 1.40
N THR A 179 7.86 -7.67 2.33
CA THR A 179 8.08 -6.46 3.11
C THR A 179 9.33 -6.59 3.98
N ILE A 180 9.46 -7.69 4.73
CA ILE A 180 10.62 -7.98 5.58
C ILE A 180 11.86 -8.21 4.71
N TYR A 181 11.78 -9.06 3.70
CA TYR A 181 12.90 -9.41 2.82
C TYR A 181 13.49 -8.16 2.13
N SER A 182 12.63 -7.31 1.55
CA SER A 182 13.10 -6.06 0.93
C SER A 182 13.69 -5.09 1.95
N GLY A 183 13.14 -5.03 3.16
CA GLY A 183 13.70 -4.22 4.26
C GLY A 183 15.11 -4.67 4.64
N MET A 184 15.30 -5.98 4.88
CA MET A 184 16.61 -6.55 5.21
C MET A 184 17.64 -6.31 4.12
N GLN A 185 17.28 -6.46 2.85
CA GLN A 185 18.20 -6.16 1.74
C GLN A 185 18.62 -4.69 1.73
N TYR A 186 17.70 -3.77 1.98
CA TYR A 186 18.03 -2.35 2.10
C TYR A 186 18.98 -2.08 3.27
N LEU A 187 18.66 -2.57 4.47
CA LEU A 187 19.51 -2.40 5.64
C LEU A 187 20.91 -2.98 5.42
N LYS A 188 21.01 -4.14 4.78
CA LYS A 188 22.31 -4.76 4.44
C LYS A 188 23.09 -3.93 3.43
N ALA A 189 22.44 -3.42 2.37
CA ALA A 189 23.09 -2.60 1.35
C ALA A 189 23.63 -1.27 1.90
N TYR A 190 22.98 -0.73 2.95
CA TYR A 190 23.35 0.55 3.57
C TYR A 190 24.04 0.37 4.93
N SER A 191 24.43 -0.84 5.32
CA SER A 191 25.04 -1.12 6.62
C SER A 191 26.26 -0.26 6.90
N LYS A 192 27.07 0.04 5.88
CA LYS A 192 28.24 0.92 5.99
C LYS A 192 27.93 2.35 6.45
N TYR A 193 26.68 2.83 6.30
CA TYR A 193 26.24 4.16 6.74
C TYR A 193 25.60 4.14 8.13
N ILE A 194 25.30 2.94 8.68
CA ILE A 194 24.67 2.75 9.98
C ILE A 194 25.73 2.41 11.05
N THR A 195 26.80 1.73 10.63
CA THR A 195 27.95 1.45 11.52
C THR A 195 28.84 2.68 11.58
N MET A 196 28.75 3.43 12.67
CA MET A 196 29.77 4.37 13.14
C MET A 196 30.77 3.63 14.01
#